data_e12386784e49105dfdf0cbf8af3bc58f
#
_entry.id   e12386784e49105dfdf0cbf8af3bc58f
#
_cell.length_a   1.000
_cell.length_b   1.000
_cell.length_c   1.000
_cell.angle_alpha   90.00
_cell.angle_beta   90.00
_cell.angle_gamma   90.00
#
_symmetry.space_group_name_H-M   'P 1'
#
loop_
_entity.id
_entity.type
_entity.pdbx_description
1 polymer ?
#
loop_
_entity_poly.entity_id
_entity_poly.type
_entity_poly.pdbx_seq_one_letter_code
_entity_poly.pdbx_strand_id
1 'polypeptide(L)'
;MEAGHKFNEIVAMRLKEFGVMAEVPEFSFAQSKAEIRDYTLNDKDVIVGDNVIEVKSRNLAFTDDPSTFPYDDLIVDTVSGYEAKEPKPIAYVMVSQKTGGMFVIPTAFSKSWRVERKYDRDRKHEDDFYLTNKRFGRPFSQLVSKLKEIA
;
A
#
# COMPACT_ATOMS: atom_id res chain seq x y z
N MET A 1 9.82 10.97 -0.69
CA MET A 1 8.45 11.44 -0.74
C MET A 1 7.90 11.56 -2.14
N GLU A 2 8.61 12.21 -3.05
CA GLU A 2 8.21 12.28 -4.45
C GLU A 2 8.11 10.90 -5.09
N ALA A 3 9.04 10.01 -4.77
CA ALA A 3 9.02 8.65 -5.30
C ALA A 3 7.77 7.88 -4.84
N GLY A 4 7.38 8.02 -3.57
CA GLY A 4 6.17 7.38 -3.05
C GLY A 4 4.92 7.89 -3.72
N HIS A 5 4.80 9.20 -3.90
CA HIS A 5 3.67 9.82 -4.59
C HIS A 5 3.57 9.37 -6.05
N LYS A 6 4.71 9.20 -6.70
CA LYS A 6 4.76 8.68 -8.07
C LYS A 6 4.10 7.31 -8.19
N PHE A 7 4.38 6.40 -7.26
CA PHE A 7 3.79 5.06 -7.30
C PHE A 7 2.30 5.09 -6.96
N ASN A 8 1.87 6.00 -6.09
CA ASN A 8 0.45 6.21 -5.82
C ASN A 8 -0.29 6.60 -7.10
N GLU A 9 0.26 7.53 -7.87
CA GLU A 9 -0.29 7.96 -9.15
C GLU A 9 -0.36 6.79 -10.15
N ILE A 10 0.67 5.98 -10.22
CA ILE A 10 0.73 4.83 -11.13
C ILE A 10 -0.38 3.83 -10.79
N VAL A 11 -0.56 3.52 -9.51
CA VAL A 11 -1.62 2.61 -9.07
C VAL A 11 -3.00 3.18 -9.38
N ALA A 12 -3.22 4.46 -9.07
CA ALA A 12 -4.50 5.12 -9.34
C ALA A 12 -4.82 5.12 -10.83
N MET A 13 -3.83 5.42 -11.68
CA MET A 13 -4.00 5.40 -13.13
C MET A 13 -4.38 4.01 -13.63
N ARG A 14 -3.72 2.98 -13.12
CA ARG A 14 -4.03 1.60 -13.50
C ARG A 14 -5.45 1.21 -13.11
N LEU A 15 -5.89 1.60 -11.93
CA LEU A 15 -7.28 1.37 -11.49
C LEU A 15 -8.26 2.07 -12.43
N LYS A 16 -7.98 3.31 -12.81
CA LYS A 16 -8.82 4.06 -13.75
C LYS A 16 -8.91 3.39 -15.12
N GLU A 17 -7.82 2.80 -15.59
CA GLU A 17 -7.80 2.06 -16.86
C GLU A 17 -8.77 0.87 -16.84
N PHE A 18 -9.00 0.29 -15.67
CA PHE A 18 -9.96 -0.80 -15.48
C PHE A 18 -11.35 -0.30 -15.11
N GLY A 19 -11.59 1.02 -15.14
CA GLY A 19 -12.89 1.58 -14.86
C GLY A 19 -13.19 1.86 -13.40
N VAL A 20 -12.17 1.84 -12.55
CA VAL A 20 -12.32 2.14 -11.12
C VAL A 20 -12.01 3.62 -10.88
N MET A 21 -12.91 4.31 -10.20
CA MET A 21 -12.73 5.74 -9.87
C MET A 21 -11.80 5.88 -8.67
N ALA A 22 -10.53 5.98 -8.95
CA ALA A 22 -9.48 6.11 -7.93
C ALA A 22 -8.95 7.54 -7.87
N GLU A 23 -8.66 8.01 -6.66
CA GLU A 23 -8.10 9.34 -6.44
C GLU A 23 -6.83 9.24 -5.58
N VAL A 24 -5.87 10.11 -5.87
CA VAL A 24 -4.70 10.31 -5.01
C VAL A 24 -4.89 11.65 -4.32
N PRO A 25 -4.96 11.69 -2.99
CA PRO A 25 -5.09 12.95 -2.28
C PRO A 25 -3.95 13.89 -2.65
N GLU A 26 -4.30 15.15 -2.86
CA GLU A 26 -3.32 16.14 -3.25
C GLU A 26 -2.30 16.36 -2.12
N PHE A 27 -1.02 16.20 -2.46
CA PHE A 27 0.06 16.46 -1.52
C PHE A 27 0.38 17.95 -1.51
N SER A 28 0.20 18.59 -0.36
CA SER A 28 0.61 19.98 -0.19
C SER A 28 1.38 20.15 1.12
N PHE A 29 2.30 21.09 1.15
CA PHE A 29 3.01 21.41 2.38
C PHE A 29 2.08 22.19 3.30
N ALA A 30 1.97 21.74 4.54
CA ALA A 30 1.22 22.46 5.55
C ALA A 30 1.95 23.76 5.88
N GLN A 31 1.24 24.89 5.80
CA GLN A 31 1.78 26.20 6.09
C GLN A 31 1.34 26.74 7.44
N SER A 32 0.38 26.07 8.08
CA SER A 32 -0.16 26.46 9.38
C SER A 32 -0.53 25.22 10.17
N LYS A 33 -0.80 25.40 11.48
CA LYS A 33 -1.24 24.29 12.34
C LYS A 33 -2.60 23.72 11.90
N ALA A 34 -3.46 24.56 11.35
CA ALA A 34 -4.75 24.12 10.83
C ALA A 34 -4.55 23.22 9.60
N GLU A 35 -3.63 23.60 8.71
CA GLU A 35 -3.29 22.80 7.53
C GLU A 35 -2.62 21.49 7.89
N ILE A 36 -1.87 21.44 9.00
CA ILE A 36 -1.26 20.19 9.46
C ILE A 36 -2.32 19.15 9.81
N ARG A 37 -3.45 19.54 10.38
CA ARG A 37 -4.56 18.62 10.62
C ARG A 37 -5.14 18.08 9.33
N ASP A 38 -5.41 18.98 8.37
CA ASP A 38 -5.94 18.59 7.07
C ASP A 38 -4.94 17.72 6.33
N TYR A 39 -3.66 18.01 6.52
CA TYR A 39 -2.57 17.24 5.93
C TYR A 39 -2.59 15.77 6.37
N THR A 40 -2.88 15.50 7.64
CA THR A 40 -2.98 14.12 8.13
C THR A 40 -4.16 13.36 7.51
N LEU A 41 -5.21 14.05 7.09
CA LEU A 41 -6.33 13.44 6.37
C LEU A 41 -5.98 13.14 4.91
N ASN A 42 -4.95 13.80 4.38
CA ASN A 42 -4.50 13.64 2.99
C ASN A 42 -3.30 12.72 2.86
N ASP A 43 -2.92 12.00 3.92
CA ASP A 43 -1.78 11.09 3.90
C ASP A 43 -2.10 9.72 3.30
N LYS A 44 -3.35 9.49 2.88
CA LYS A 44 -3.79 8.26 2.24
C LYS A 44 -3.18 8.17 0.84
N ASP A 45 -2.75 6.97 0.46
CA ASP A 45 -2.08 6.79 -0.82
C ASP A 45 -3.05 6.84 -2.00
N VAL A 46 -4.08 6.00 -1.97
CA VAL A 46 -5.11 5.96 -3.01
C VAL A 46 -6.47 5.79 -2.34
N ILE A 47 -7.46 6.51 -2.83
CA ILE A 47 -8.83 6.45 -2.31
C ILE A 47 -9.78 6.03 -3.42
N VAL A 48 -10.64 5.05 -3.12
CA VAL A 48 -11.72 4.61 -4.00
C VAL A 48 -13.00 4.65 -3.17
N GLY A 49 -13.82 5.71 -3.37
CA GLY A 49 -14.98 5.95 -2.52
C GLY A 49 -14.56 6.12 -1.07
N ASP A 50 -15.07 5.27 -0.20
CA ASP A 50 -14.71 5.27 1.23
C ASP A 50 -13.54 4.33 1.55
N ASN A 51 -12.98 3.68 0.55
CA ASN A 51 -11.94 2.68 0.72
C ASN A 51 -10.56 3.26 0.50
N VAL A 52 -9.63 2.89 1.36
CA VAL A 52 -8.23 3.33 1.28
C VAL A 52 -7.36 2.17 0.83
N ILE A 53 -6.44 2.45 -0.07
CA ILE A 53 -5.45 1.50 -0.57
C ILE A 53 -4.08 2.10 -0.26
N GLU A 54 -3.24 1.32 0.42
CA GLU A 54 -1.85 1.70 0.66
C GLU A 54 -0.96 1.17 -0.46
N VAL A 55 0.04 1.94 -0.83
CA VAL A 55 0.98 1.57 -1.89
C VAL A 55 2.38 1.47 -1.29
N LYS A 56 3.03 0.33 -1.52
CA LYS A 56 4.41 0.10 -1.11
C LYS A 56 5.23 -0.28 -2.34
N SER A 57 6.27 0.48 -2.63
CA SER A 57 7.19 0.12 -3.71
C SER A 57 8.38 -0.65 -3.15
N ARG A 58 8.89 -1.58 -3.95
CA ARG A 58 10.04 -2.40 -3.58
C ARG A 58 11.03 -2.47 -4.74
N ASN A 59 12.28 -2.37 -4.41
CA ASN A 59 13.37 -2.48 -5.40
C ASN A 59 13.71 -3.96 -5.65
N LEU A 60 12.70 -4.73 -6.04
CA LEU A 60 12.78 -6.16 -6.31
C LEU A 60 12.01 -6.43 -7.60
N ALA A 61 12.43 -7.45 -8.34
CA ALA A 61 11.74 -7.85 -9.58
C ALA A 61 10.64 -8.85 -9.24
N PHE A 62 9.41 -8.51 -9.58
CA PHE A 62 8.24 -9.41 -9.50
C PHE A 62 7.16 -8.90 -10.47
N THR A 63 6.21 -9.76 -10.75
CA THR A 63 5.09 -9.45 -11.64
C THR A 63 3.80 -9.26 -10.83
N ASP A 64 2.67 -9.18 -11.53
CA ASP A 64 1.35 -9.14 -10.90
C ASP A 64 1.00 -10.45 -10.17
N ASP A 65 1.74 -11.50 -10.44
CA ASP A 65 1.59 -12.78 -9.75
C ASP A 65 2.41 -12.78 -8.46
N PRO A 66 1.78 -12.87 -7.27
CA PRO A 66 2.50 -12.84 -6.01
C PRO A 66 3.56 -13.92 -5.87
N SER A 67 3.38 -15.06 -6.54
CA SER A 67 4.35 -16.16 -6.48
C SER A 67 5.72 -15.78 -7.04
N THR A 68 5.77 -14.74 -7.87
CA THR A 68 7.03 -14.26 -8.46
C THR A 68 7.84 -13.39 -7.51
N PHE A 69 7.29 -13.01 -6.36
CA PHE A 69 8.06 -12.28 -5.35
C PHE A 69 9.24 -13.15 -4.91
N PRO A 70 10.48 -12.61 -4.86
CA PRO A 70 11.67 -13.44 -4.70
C PRO A 70 11.86 -14.07 -3.32
N TYR A 71 11.10 -13.66 -2.32
CA TYR A 71 11.16 -14.22 -0.97
C TYR A 71 9.81 -14.82 -0.59
N ASP A 72 9.82 -15.79 0.33
CA ASP A 72 8.57 -16.40 0.80
C ASP A 72 7.71 -15.42 1.59
N ASP A 73 8.36 -14.59 2.39
CA ASP A 73 7.68 -13.62 3.24
C ASP A 73 8.00 -12.20 2.80
N LEU A 74 7.08 -11.30 3.07
CA LEU A 74 7.25 -9.89 2.76
C LEU A 74 6.76 -9.01 3.91
N ILE A 75 7.38 -7.84 4.02
CA ILE A 75 6.98 -6.84 4.99
C ILE A 75 5.76 -6.09 4.45
N VAL A 76 4.69 -6.05 5.24
CA VAL A 76 3.48 -5.30 4.87
C VAL A 76 3.62 -3.84 5.30
N ASP A 77 3.92 -3.61 6.58
CA ASP A 77 4.05 -2.28 7.15
C ASP A 77 4.69 -2.38 8.54
N THR A 78 5.08 -1.26 9.12
CA THR A 78 5.38 -1.24 10.54
C THR A 78 4.10 -1.48 11.33
N VAL A 79 4.22 -2.09 12.51
CA VAL A 79 3.08 -2.31 13.39
C VAL A 79 2.45 -0.97 13.77
N SER A 80 3.25 -0.01 14.20
CA SER A 80 2.76 1.32 14.59
C SER A 80 2.10 2.05 13.42
N GLY A 81 2.67 1.94 12.22
CA GLY A 81 2.10 2.57 11.03
C GLY A 81 0.74 2.02 10.68
N TYR A 82 0.60 0.69 10.67
CA TYR A 82 -0.68 0.07 10.37
C TYR A 82 -1.73 0.39 11.45
N GLU A 83 -1.35 0.25 12.72
CA GLU A 83 -2.29 0.45 13.82
C GLU A 83 -2.78 1.90 13.94
N ALA A 84 -1.97 2.86 13.51
CA ALA A 84 -2.35 4.28 13.53
C ALA A 84 -3.29 4.69 12.38
N LYS A 85 -3.43 3.87 11.34
CA LYS A 85 -4.26 4.22 10.19
C LYS A 85 -5.75 4.16 10.53
N GLU A 86 -6.47 5.23 10.19
CA GLU A 86 -7.92 5.35 10.32
C GLU A 86 -8.51 6.05 9.08
N PRO A 87 -9.35 5.39 8.30
CA PRO A 87 -9.68 3.96 8.39
C PRO A 87 -8.51 3.06 7.96
N LYS A 88 -8.57 1.80 8.36
CA LYS A 88 -7.59 0.82 7.88
C LYS A 88 -7.73 0.65 6.36
N PRO A 89 -6.62 0.51 5.64
CA PRO A 89 -6.71 0.22 4.20
C PRO A 89 -7.34 -1.15 3.97
N ILE A 90 -8.03 -1.30 2.85
CA ILE A 90 -8.58 -2.60 2.48
C ILE A 90 -7.51 -3.51 1.87
N ALA A 91 -6.44 -2.92 1.37
CA ALA A 91 -5.36 -3.65 0.75
C ALA A 91 -4.09 -2.81 0.68
N TYR A 92 -2.95 -3.50 0.62
CA TYR A 92 -1.67 -2.94 0.24
C TYR A 92 -1.36 -3.39 -1.18
N VAL A 93 -0.96 -2.47 -2.03
CA VAL A 93 -0.48 -2.80 -3.38
C VAL A 93 1.04 -2.73 -3.35
N MET A 94 1.68 -3.85 -3.65
CA MET A 94 3.13 -3.94 -3.77
C MET A 94 3.54 -3.68 -5.21
N VAL A 95 4.34 -2.65 -5.43
CA VAL A 95 4.78 -2.25 -6.78
C VAL A 95 6.27 -2.55 -6.94
N SER A 96 6.62 -3.25 -8.00
CA SER A 96 8.02 -3.48 -8.35
C SER A 96 8.60 -2.25 -9.03
N GLN A 97 9.65 -1.70 -8.44
CA GLN A 97 10.37 -0.59 -9.06
C GLN A 97 11.14 -1.04 -10.31
N LYS A 98 11.39 -2.33 -10.45
CA LYS A 98 12.17 -2.88 -11.58
C LYS A 98 11.31 -3.28 -12.77
N THR A 99 10.13 -3.83 -12.53
CA THR A 99 9.28 -4.38 -13.60
C THR A 99 7.98 -3.64 -13.80
N GLY A 100 7.55 -2.84 -12.82
CA GLY A 100 6.23 -2.24 -12.82
C GLY A 100 5.11 -3.21 -12.44
N GLY A 101 5.43 -4.45 -12.11
CA GLY A 101 4.44 -5.42 -11.65
C GLY A 101 3.81 -4.99 -10.34
N MET A 102 2.56 -5.37 -10.12
CA MET A 102 1.81 -5.06 -8.91
C MET A 102 0.97 -6.24 -8.47
N PHE A 103 1.11 -6.60 -7.22
CA PHE A 103 0.18 -7.56 -6.60
C PHE A 103 -0.35 -6.98 -5.30
N VAL A 104 -1.32 -7.65 -4.69
CA VAL A 104 -2.11 -7.09 -3.62
C VAL A 104 -2.01 -7.96 -2.37
N ILE A 105 -1.86 -7.32 -1.23
CA ILE A 105 -1.98 -7.95 0.09
C ILE A 105 -3.30 -7.48 0.70
N PRO A 106 -4.36 -8.31 0.69
CA PRO A 106 -5.63 -7.92 1.31
C PRO A 106 -5.50 -7.83 2.82
N THR A 107 -6.04 -6.77 3.41
CA THR A 107 -6.04 -6.64 4.87
C THR A 107 -7.05 -7.58 5.53
N ALA A 108 -7.95 -8.19 4.74
CA ALA A 108 -8.84 -9.23 5.24
C ALA A 108 -8.09 -10.39 5.89
N PHE A 109 -6.84 -10.62 5.48
CA PHE A 109 -5.98 -11.68 6.05
C PHE A 109 -5.06 -11.17 7.16
N SER A 110 -5.28 -9.95 7.67
CA SER A 110 -4.38 -9.33 8.65
C SER A 110 -4.18 -10.15 9.93
N LYS A 111 -5.15 -10.98 10.29
CA LYS A 111 -5.02 -11.84 11.48
C LYS A 111 -3.95 -12.93 11.31
N SER A 112 -3.58 -13.24 10.07
CA SER A 112 -2.51 -14.20 9.78
C SER A 112 -1.13 -13.55 9.73
N TRP A 113 -1.06 -12.24 9.78
CA TRP A 113 0.22 -11.54 9.77
C TRP A 113 0.96 -11.80 11.08
N ARG A 114 2.27 -11.92 10.98
CA ARG A 114 3.10 -12.07 12.17
C ARG A 114 3.93 -10.81 12.40
N VAL A 115 4.33 -10.62 13.64
CA VAL A 115 5.19 -9.49 14.02
C VAL A 115 6.63 -9.98 14.09
N GLU A 116 7.53 -9.21 13.50
CA GLU A 116 8.95 -9.50 13.56
C GLU A 116 9.72 -8.21 13.77
N ARG A 117 10.69 -8.25 14.71
CA ARG A 117 11.52 -7.09 14.97
C ARG A 117 12.69 -7.10 14.01
N LYS A 118 12.88 -5.99 13.30
CA LYS A 118 13.93 -5.84 12.30
C LYS A 118 14.55 -4.46 12.38
N TYR A 119 15.79 -4.36 11.92
CA TYR A 119 16.45 -3.08 11.76
C TYR A 119 15.93 -2.36 10.52
N ASP A 120 15.42 -1.14 10.73
CA ASP A 120 14.97 -0.29 9.63
C ASP A 120 16.15 0.58 9.17
N ARG A 121 16.66 0.28 7.98
CA ARG A 121 17.83 0.99 7.43
C ARG A 121 17.55 2.45 7.13
N ASP A 122 16.32 2.77 6.75
CA ASP A 122 15.93 4.13 6.39
C ASP A 122 15.83 5.02 7.61
N ARG A 123 15.24 4.50 8.69
CA ARG A 123 15.07 5.23 9.95
C ARG A 123 16.22 5.00 10.92
N LYS A 124 17.12 4.06 10.60
CA LYS A 124 18.33 3.74 11.39
C LYS A 124 18.02 3.33 12.83
N HIS A 125 16.96 2.56 13.02
CA HIS A 125 16.63 1.95 14.31
C HIS A 125 15.85 0.65 14.10
N GLU A 126 15.74 -0.15 15.15
CA GLU A 126 14.90 -1.34 15.13
C GLU A 126 13.43 -0.97 15.28
N ASP A 127 12.57 -1.72 14.62
CA ASP A 127 11.11 -1.53 14.71
C ASP A 127 10.42 -2.88 14.55
N ASP A 128 9.16 -2.92 14.94
CA ASP A 128 8.31 -4.08 14.75
C ASP A 128 7.55 -3.95 13.43
N PHE A 129 7.58 -5.02 12.64
CA PHE A 129 6.95 -5.06 11.33
C PHE A 129 5.94 -6.19 11.27
N TYR A 130 4.84 -5.94 10.54
CA TYR A 130 3.94 -7.00 10.12
C TYR A 130 4.49 -7.67 8.87
N LEU A 131 4.56 -8.99 8.89
CA LEU A 131 4.97 -9.80 7.75
C LEU A 131 3.86 -10.77 7.37
N THR A 132 3.81 -11.08 6.09
CA THR A 132 2.91 -12.11 5.58
C THR A 132 3.65 -12.97 4.56
N ASN A 133 3.14 -14.19 4.34
CA ASN A 133 3.66 -15.05 3.28
C ASN A 133 3.03 -14.64 1.95
N LYS A 134 3.80 -14.71 0.87
CA LYS A 134 3.33 -14.32 -0.46
C LYS A 134 2.13 -15.13 -0.95
N ARG A 135 1.89 -16.32 -0.39
CA ARG A 135 0.71 -17.14 -0.74
C ARG A 135 -0.62 -16.46 -0.41
N PHE A 136 -0.59 -15.50 0.51
CA PHE A 136 -1.76 -14.68 0.84
C PHE A 136 -1.92 -13.48 -0.08
N GLY A 137 -0.94 -13.22 -0.95
CA GLY A 137 -1.05 -12.21 -1.98
C GLY A 137 -2.07 -12.61 -3.03
N ARG A 138 -2.56 -11.62 -3.75
CA ARG A 138 -3.52 -11.81 -4.83
C ARG A 138 -3.10 -10.98 -6.03
N PRO A 139 -3.43 -11.39 -7.25
CA PRO A 139 -3.13 -10.58 -8.42
C PRO A 139 -3.93 -9.27 -8.41
N PHE A 140 -3.40 -8.25 -9.05
CA PHE A 140 -4.03 -6.93 -9.10
C PHE A 140 -5.47 -6.98 -9.62
N SER A 141 -5.75 -7.89 -10.54
CA SER A 141 -7.09 -8.07 -11.10
C SER A 141 -8.15 -8.39 -10.04
N GLN A 142 -7.76 -9.07 -8.95
CA GLN A 142 -8.69 -9.34 -7.85
C GLN A 142 -9.05 -8.06 -7.08
N LEU A 143 -8.12 -7.14 -6.93
CA LEU A 143 -8.44 -5.83 -6.34
C LEU A 143 -9.43 -5.06 -7.20
N VAL A 144 -9.20 -5.06 -8.51
CA VAL A 144 -10.12 -4.41 -9.46
C VAL A 144 -11.52 -5.00 -9.33
N SER A 145 -11.65 -6.32 -9.32
CA SER A 145 -12.94 -7.00 -9.18
C SER A 145 -13.62 -6.65 -7.86
N LYS A 146 -12.87 -6.64 -6.78
CA LYS A 146 -13.40 -6.31 -5.45
C LYS A 146 -13.91 -4.86 -5.39
N LEU A 147 -13.14 -3.93 -5.94
CA LEU A 147 -13.53 -2.52 -5.94
C LEU A 147 -14.77 -2.26 -6.79
N LYS A 148 -14.92 -2.97 -7.90
CA LYS A 148 -16.13 -2.88 -8.73
C LYS A 148 -17.34 -3.47 -8.03
N GLU A 149 -17.15 -4.53 -7.25
CA GLU A 149 -18.22 -5.20 -6.51
C GLU A 149 -18.79 -4.32 -5.41
N ILE A 150 -17.95 -3.54 -4.72
CA ILE A 150 -18.35 -2.69 -3.59
C ILE A 150 -18.66 -1.26 -4.00
N ALA A 151 -18.49 -0.90 -5.26
CA ALA A 151 -18.75 0.44 -5.76
C ALA A 151 -20.26 0.72 -5.92
#